data_07b61c7ef29f1efe4c3d9661d2a8141b
#
_entry.id   07b61c7ef29f1efe4c3d9661d2a8141b
#
_cell.length_a   1.000
_cell.length_b   1.000
_cell.length_c   1.000
_cell.angle_alpha   90.00
_cell.angle_beta   90.00
_cell.angle_gamma   90.00
#
_symmetry.space_group_name_H-M   'P 1'
#
loop_
_entity.id
_entity.type
_entity.pdbx_description
1 polymer ?
#
loop_
_entity_poly.entity_id
_entity_poly.type
_entity_poly.pdbx_seq_one_letter_code
_entity_poly.pdbx_strand_id
1 'polypeptide(L)'
;MPVYIWEGKTRQGKIQKGEIEAVSEPAVRMQLGRQKITPSKIKVKPKDLFENIAFFQPKVTENDLVIFTRQFSTMIDAGLPLVQALDILSSQQDNKTFKKILVQIKGDIEGGATFTDALKKHPNLFDELYVNLVAAGEVGGILDSILNRLAGYIEKTMKLKKKVKGAMVYPISILGVAVVVVVVLLLFVIPVFQKMFAEFGAALPAPTQIVIKISEILKSSIVYIAGSLFVLVVAFKKFHNTEKGKTIIDDFVLKLPVFGPLIRKAAVAKFTRTLGTMISSGVPILDGLDITAKTAGNKTVERSIYYTKAGISEGRTIAEPLAESKVFPPMVVRMIAVGEATGALDAMLAKIADFYDDEVDAAVDTLTAMLEPMLMVFLGVVLGGLVIAMYLPIFKMAAAIG
;
A
#
# COMPACT_ATOMS: atom_id res chain seq x y z
N MET A 1 -17.23 -13.41 -30.02
CA MET A 1 -18.55 -14.00 -30.39
C MET A 1 -19.46 -13.86 -29.17
N PRO A 2 -20.80 -13.81 -29.30
CA PRO A 2 -21.65 -13.76 -28.12
C PRO A 2 -21.54 -15.08 -27.33
N VAL A 3 -21.47 -14.95 -26.01
CA VAL A 3 -21.47 -16.09 -25.06
C VAL A 3 -22.91 -16.38 -24.67
N TYR A 4 -23.31 -17.63 -24.75
CA TYR A 4 -24.62 -18.10 -24.35
C TYR A 4 -24.52 -18.92 -23.07
N ILE A 5 -25.41 -18.64 -22.12
CA ILE A 5 -25.63 -19.48 -20.92
C ILE A 5 -26.72 -20.47 -21.29
N TRP A 6 -26.44 -21.76 -21.07
CA TRP A 6 -27.39 -22.81 -21.35
C TRP A 6 -27.66 -23.68 -20.12
N GLU A 7 -28.87 -24.18 -20.04
CA GLU A 7 -29.31 -25.20 -19.11
C GLU A 7 -29.94 -26.33 -19.91
N GLY A 8 -29.49 -27.57 -19.72
CA GLY A 8 -29.96 -28.72 -20.48
C GLY A 8 -29.95 -30.00 -19.64
N LYS A 9 -30.67 -31.01 -20.15
CA LYS A 9 -30.74 -32.34 -19.55
C LYS A 9 -29.87 -33.33 -20.35
N THR A 10 -29.04 -34.10 -19.66
CA THR A 10 -28.31 -35.21 -20.24
C THR A 10 -29.27 -36.38 -20.50
N ARG A 11 -28.85 -37.41 -21.27
CA ARG A 11 -29.65 -38.65 -21.49
C ARG A 11 -30.02 -39.36 -20.20
N GLN A 12 -29.27 -39.14 -19.12
CA GLN A 12 -29.51 -39.71 -17.80
C GLN A 12 -30.47 -38.88 -16.92
N GLY A 13 -31.06 -37.80 -17.48
CA GLY A 13 -31.98 -36.89 -16.78
C GLY A 13 -31.31 -35.85 -15.86
N LYS A 14 -29.97 -35.81 -15.76
CA LYS A 14 -29.25 -34.88 -14.92
C LYS A 14 -29.19 -33.47 -15.59
N ILE A 15 -29.58 -32.46 -14.84
CA ILE A 15 -29.51 -31.07 -15.30
C ILE A 15 -28.06 -30.61 -15.26
N GLN A 16 -27.57 -30.09 -16.40
CA GLN A 16 -26.27 -29.42 -16.52
C GLN A 16 -26.48 -27.98 -16.98
N LYS A 17 -25.61 -27.11 -16.48
CA LYS A 17 -25.55 -25.70 -16.89
C LYS A 17 -24.14 -25.40 -17.36
N GLY A 18 -24.00 -24.52 -18.33
CA GLY A 18 -22.69 -24.15 -18.84
C GLY A 18 -22.75 -22.89 -19.71
N GLU A 19 -21.58 -22.42 -20.12
CA GLU A 19 -21.41 -21.32 -21.05
C GLU A 19 -20.81 -21.85 -22.35
N ILE A 20 -21.26 -21.32 -23.48
CA ILE A 20 -20.77 -21.69 -24.80
C ILE A 20 -20.67 -20.45 -25.70
N GLU A 21 -19.55 -20.28 -26.38
CA GLU A 21 -19.40 -19.25 -27.40
C GLU A 21 -19.96 -19.76 -28.76
N ALA A 22 -20.90 -19.04 -29.32
CA ALA A 22 -21.44 -19.35 -30.62
C ALA A 22 -21.94 -18.10 -31.37
N VAL A 23 -22.00 -18.21 -32.67
CA VAL A 23 -22.45 -17.11 -33.55
C VAL A 23 -23.97 -16.85 -33.40
N SER A 24 -24.75 -17.91 -33.05
CA SER A 24 -26.21 -17.84 -32.92
C SER A 24 -26.75 -18.94 -32.01
N GLU A 25 -27.98 -18.76 -31.49
CA GLU A 25 -28.66 -19.77 -30.66
C GLU A 25 -28.81 -21.15 -31.36
N PRO A 26 -29.14 -21.23 -32.69
CA PRO A 26 -29.12 -22.50 -33.39
C PRO A 26 -27.77 -23.23 -33.37
N ALA A 27 -26.66 -22.48 -33.43
CA ALA A 27 -25.32 -23.07 -33.36
C ALA A 27 -25.05 -23.66 -31.95
N VAL A 28 -25.52 -23.02 -30.88
CA VAL A 28 -25.46 -23.56 -29.53
C VAL A 28 -26.25 -24.87 -29.43
N ARG A 29 -27.47 -24.92 -29.97
CA ARG A 29 -28.32 -26.12 -29.97
C ARG A 29 -27.67 -27.28 -30.70
N MET A 30 -27.04 -27.02 -31.85
CA MET A 30 -26.32 -28.03 -32.62
C MET A 30 -25.11 -28.57 -31.85
N GLN A 31 -24.36 -27.71 -31.19
CA GLN A 31 -23.16 -28.07 -30.43
C GLN A 31 -23.53 -28.90 -29.18
N LEU A 32 -24.58 -28.51 -28.44
CA LEU A 32 -25.12 -29.27 -27.30
C LEU A 32 -25.75 -30.62 -27.78
N GLY A 33 -26.40 -30.65 -28.94
CA GLY A 33 -26.91 -31.87 -29.53
C GLY A 33 -25.81 -32.90 -29.83
N ARG A 34 -24.63 -32.47 -30.31
CA ARG A 34 -23.45 -33.33 -30.50
C ARG A 34 -22.95 -33.91 -29.16
N GLN A 35 -23.09 -33.15 -28.04
CA GLN A 35 -22.75 -33.61 -26.68
C GLN A 35 -23.86 -34.43 -26.02
N LYS A 36 -24.95 -34.77 -26.77
CA LYS A 36 -26.12 -35.51 -26.27
C LYS A 36 -26.84 -34.83 -25.10
N ILE A 37 -26.81 -33.50 -25.06
CA ILE A 37 -27.50 -32.65 -24.10
C ILE A 37 -28.69 -31.99 -24.80
N THR A 38 -29.88 -32.15 -24.22
CA THR A 38 -31.10 -31.49 -24.73
C THR A 38 -31.23 -30.15 -23.97
N PRO A 39 -31.02 -29.00 -24.65
CA PRO A 39 -31.12 -27.71 -23.99
C PRO A 39 -32.56 -27.39 -23.62
N SER A 40 -32.80 -27.05 -22.35
CA SER A 40 -34.09 -26.57 -21.82
C SER A 40 -34.17 -25.05 -21.84
N LYS A 41 -33.04 -24.36 -21.73
CA LYS A 41 -32.97 -22.90 -21.69
C LYS A 41 -31.65 -22.44 -22.30
N ILE A 42 -31.72 -21.49 -23.25
CA ILE A 42 -30.56 -20.82 -23.83
C ILE A 42 -30.84 -19.33 -23.72
N LYS A 43 -29.90 -18.57 -23.16
CA LYS A 43 -29.97 -17.11 -23.10
C LYS A 43 -28.60 -16.56 -23.48
N VAL A 44 -28.58 -15.44 -24.19
CA VAL A 44 -27.36 -14.66 -24.36
C VAL A 44 -26.93 -14.18 -22.98
N LYS A 45 -25.68 -14.41 -22.61
CA LYS A 45 -25.11 -13.88 -21.37
C LYS A 45 -25.27 -12.37 -21.40
N PRO A 46 -26.03 -11.78 -20.45
CA PRO A 46 -26.15 -10.33 -20.42
C PRO A 46 -24.73 -9.75 -20.32
N LYS A 47 -24.41 -8.84 -21.22
CA LYS A 47 -23.17 -8.06 -21.06
C LYS A 47 -23.31 -7.35 -19.73
N ASP A 48 -22.41 -7.63 -18.77
CA ASP A 48 -22.33 -6.87 -17.55
C ASP A 48 -22.11 -5.41 -17.94
N LEU A 49 -23.17 -4.61 -17.88
CA LEU A 49 -23.13 -3.17 -18.19
C LEU A 49 -22.08 -2.43 -17.34
N PHE A 50 -21.67 -3.04 -16.23
CA PHE A 50 -20.68 -2.53 -15.28
C PHE A 50 -19.25 -3.06 -15.54
N GLU A 51 -19.08 -4.05 -16.43
CA GLU A 51 -17.76 -4.66 -16.69
C GLU A 51 -16.76 -3.67 -17.33
N ASN A 52 -17.25 -2.65 -18.00
CA ASN A 52 -16.44 -1.62 -18.65
C ASN A 52 -16.39 -0.29 -17.87
N ILE A 53 -17.08 -0.18 -16.72
CA ILE A 53 -16.97 1.02 -15.90
C ILE A 53 -15.73 0.85 -15.02
N ALA A 54 -14.69 1.64 -15.29
CA ALA A 54 -13.40 1.61 -14.58
C ALA A 54 -13.53 1.71 -13.04
N PHE A 55 -14.65 2.29 -12.56
CA PHE A 55 -14.94 2.45 -11.13
C PHE A 55 -15.31 1.14 -10.42
N PHE A 56 -15.85 0.14 -11.13
CA PHE A 56 -16.26 -1.16 -10.57
C PHE A 56 -15.27 -2.30 -10.86
N GLN A 57 -14.18 -2.03 -11.59
CA GLN A 57 -13.17 -3.06 -11.84
C GLN A 57 -12.34 -3.29 -10.57
N PRO A 58 -12.13 -4.55 -10.14
CA PRO A 58 -11.30 -4.85 -8.99
C PRO A 58 -9.87 -4.35 -9.26
N LYS A 59 -9.35 -3.54 -8.33
CA LYS A 59 -7.96 -3.08 -8.41
C LYS A 59 -7.02 -4.27 -8.25
N VAL A 60 -5.97 -4.31 -9.05
CA VAL A 60 -4.88 -5.27 -8.86
C VAL A 60 -4.16 -4.91 -7.57
N THR A 61 -4.00 -5.88 -6.68
CA THR A 61 -3.33 -5.67 -5.40
C THR A 61 -1.82 -5.95 -5.52
N GLU A 62 -1.04 -5.38 -4.61
CA GLU A 62 0.39 -5.70 -4.53
C GLU A 62 0.62 -7.20 -4.25
N ASN A 63 -0.32 -7.85 -3.55
CA ASN A 63 -0.26 -9.28 -3.29
C ASN A 63 -0.43 -10.12 -4.57
N ASP A 64 -1.32 -9.69 -5.48
CA ASP A 64 -1.49 -10.35 -6.78
C ASP A 64 -0.20 -10.29 -7.59
N LEU A 65 0.48 -9.12 -7.58
CA LEU A 65 1.76 -8.94 -8.27
C LEU A 65 2.88 -9.81 -7.67
N VAL A 66 2.94 -9.92 -6.34
CA VAL A 66 3.94 -10.77 -5.66
C VAL A 66 3.75 -12.23 -6.04
N ILE A 67 2.51 -12.74 -5.94
CA ILE A 67 2.19 -14.14 -6.27
C ILE A 67 2.50 -14.40 -7.74
N PHE A 68 2.06 -13.53 -8.63
CA PHE A 68 2.37 -13.60 -10.06
C PHE A 68 3.87 -13.65 -10.31
N THR A 69 4.64 -12.69 -9.77
CA THR A 69 6.09 -12.61 -10.03
C THR A 69 6.83 -13.83 -9.52
N ARG A 70 6.46 -14.36 -8.33
CA ARG A 70 7.06 -15.58 -7.79
C ARG A 70 6.75 -16.82 -8.64
N GLN A 71 5.48 -17.01 -9.01
CA GLN A 71 5.07 -18.13 -9.84
C GLN A 71 5.69 -18.04 -11.24
N PHE A 72 5.72 -16.83 -11.82
CA PHE A 72 6.32 -16.59 -13.12
C PHE A 72 7.83 -16.87 -13.09
N SER A 73 8.53 -16.35 -12.09
CA SER A 73 9.96 -16.65 -11.88
C SER A 73 10.22 -18.15 -11.80
N THR A 74 9.43 -18.87 -11.01
CA THR A 74 9.57 -20.33 -10.85
C THR A 74 9.33 -21.08 -12.17
N MET A 75 8.38 -20.65 -12.99
CA MET A 75 8.11 -21.26 -14.29
C MET A 75 9.23 -21.00 -15.30
N ILE A 76 9.75 -19.78 -15.34
CA ILE A 76 10.88 -19.44 -16.23
C ILE A 76 12.16 -20.15 -15.80
N ASP A 77 12.43 -20.24 -14.49
CA ASP A 77 13.56 -20.99 -13.91
C ASP A 77 13.47 -22.50 -14.25
N ALA A 78 12.24 -23.05 -14.29
CA ALA A 78 11.99 -24.42 -14.73
C ALA A 78 12.08 -24.62 -16.26
N GLY A 79 12.40 -23.57 -17.03
CA GLY A 79 12.57 -23.61 -18.48
C GLY A 79 11.29 -23.51 -19.29
N LEU A 80 10.15 -23.10 -18.70
CA LEU A 80 8.94 -22.89 -19.49
C LEU A 80 9.12 -21.67 -20.42
N PRO A 81 8.65 -21.76 -21.69
CA PRO A 81 8.63 -20.61 -22.57
C PRO A 81 7.77 -19.47 -22.00
N LEU A 82 8.23 -18.24 -22.19
CA LEU A 82 7.63 -17.01 -21.65
C LEU A 82 6.13 -16.92 -21.91
N VAL A 83 5.72 -17.12 -23.16
CA VAL A 83 4.30 -17.05 -23.60
C VAL A 83 3.46 -18.13 -22.89
N GLN A 84 4.00 -19.34 -22.76
CA GLN A 84 3.29 -20.43 -22.10
C GLN A 84 3.12 -20.19 -20.60
N ALA A 85 4.15 -19.66 -19.92
CA ALA A 85 4.05 -19.28 -18.51
C ALA A 85 2.98 -18.18 -18.30
N LEU A 86 2.94 -17.17 -19.18
CA LEU A 86 1.93 -16.11 -19.14
C LEU A 86 0.51 -16.64 -19.40
N ASP A 87 0.37 -17.62 -20.31
CA ASP A 87 -0.93 -18.25 -20.61
C ASP A 87 -1.49 -18.98 -19.38
N ILE A 88 -0.65 -19.80 -18.75
CA ILE A 88 -1.02 -20.54 -17.53
C ILE A 88 -1.43 -19.56 -16.42
N LEU A 89 -0.59 -18.55 -16.13
CA LEU A 89 -0.84 -17.60 -15.06
C LEU A 89 -2.06 -16.72 -15.32
N SER A 90 -2.27 -16.29 -16.57
CA SER A 90 -3.46 -15.52 -16.92
C SER A 90 -4.74 -16.33 -16.77
N SER A 91 -4.70 -17.64 -17.08
CA SER A 91 -5.87 -18.53 -16.93
C SER A 91 -6.26 -18.75 -15.47
N GLN A 92 -5.27 -18.83 -14.57
CA GLN A 92 -5.44 -19.08 -13.13
C GLN A 92 -5.73 -17.81 -12.32
N GLN A 93 -5.64 -16.62 -12.94
CA GLN A 93 -5.79 -15.35 -12.23
C GLN A 93 -7.26 -15.06 -11.90
N ASP A 94 -7.56 -14.93 -10.59
CA ASP A 94 -8.90 -14.62 -10.07
C ASP A 94 -9.29 -13.16 -10.32
N ASN A 95 -8.32 -12.23 -10.21
CA ASN A 95 -8.54 -10.81 -10.43
C ASN A 95 -8.75 -10.54 -11.93
N LYS A 96 -10.00 -10.25 -12.32
CA LYS A 96 -10.39 -10.03 -13.72
C LYS A 96 -9.58 -8.93 -14.40
N THR A 97 -9.22 -7.88 -13.70
CA THR A 97 -8.41 -6.76 -14.23
C THR A 97 -7.00 -7.23 -14.52
N PHE A 98 -6.39 -7.95 -13.58
CA PHE A 98 -5.04 -8.47 -13.75
C PHE A 98 -4.99 -9.52 -14.86
N LYS A 99 -5.99 -10.42 -14.92
CA LYS A 99 -6.14 -11.38 -16.02
C LYS A 99 -6.15 -10.69 -17.38
N LYS A 100 -6.93 -9.61 -17.55
CA LYS A 100 -6.97 -8.83 -18.80
C LYS A 100 -5.59 -8.26 -19.15
N ILE A 101 -4.88 -7.73 -18.18
CA ILE A 101 -3.51 -7.18 -18.36
C ILE A 101 -2.54 -8.28 -18.81
N LEU A 102 -2.55 -9.44 -18.16
CA LEU A 102 -1.66 -10.56 -18.51
C LEU A 102 -1.96 -11.11 -19.92
N VAL A 103 -3.24 -11.20 -20.29
CA VAL A 103 -3.64 -11.59 -21.66
C VAL A 103 -3.17 -10.56 -22.70
N GLN A 104 -3.21 -9.25 -22.38
CA GLN A 104 -2.68 -8.21 -23.26
C GLN A 104 -1.17 -8.32 -23.42
N ILE A 105 -0.43 -8.48 -22.30
CA ILE A 105 1.02 -8.68 -22.33
C ILE A 105 1.38 -9.91 -23.18
N LYS A 106 0.69 -11.03 -22.96
CA LYS A 106 0.87 -12.23 -23.78
C LYS A 106 0.66 -11.93 -25.28
N GLY A 107 -0.45 -11.27 -25.62
CA GLY A 107 -0.77 -10.93 -27.01
C GLY A 107 0.26 -9.98 -27.65
N ASP A 108 0.78 -9.01 -26.88
CA ASP A 108 1.86 -8.12 -27.35
C ASP A 108 3.14 -8.90 -27.70
N ILE A 109 3.51 -9.87 -26.85
CA ILE A 109 4.70 -10.71 -27.08
C ILE A 109 4.49 -11.66 -28.27
N GLU A 110 3.31 -12.27 -28.39
CA GLU A 110 2.94 -13.07 -29.57
C GLU A 110 2.95 -12.24 -30.87
N GLY A 111 2.67 -10.94 -30.76
CA GLY A 111 2.75 -9.95 -31.84
C GLY A 111 4.16 -9.47 -32.16
N GLY A 112 5.21 -9.97 -31.44
CA GLY A 112 6.62 -9.65 -31.67
C GLY A 112 7.18 -8.51 -30.82
N ALA A 113 6.43 -7.99 -29.85
CA ALA A 113 6.99 -7.02 -28.89
C ALA A 113 7.92 -7.72 -27.89
N THR A 114 8.89 -6.97 -27.35
CA THR A 114 9.70 -7.46 -26.21
C THR A 114 8.85 -7.56 -24.95
N PHE A 115 9.23 -8.40 -24.01
CA PHE A 115 8.54 -8.50 -22.71
C PHE A 115 8.60 -7.16 -21.98
N THR A 116 9.75 -6.51 -22.02
CA THR A 116 9.94 -5.15 -21.49
C THR A 116 8.95 -4.15 -22.05
N ASP A 117 8.75 -4.11 -23.37
CA ASP A 117 7.85 -3.14 -24.00
C ASP A 117 6.38 -3.44 -23.72
N ALA A 118 6.03 -4.71 -23.58
CA ALA A 118 4.69 -5.12 -23.15
C ALA A 118 4.40 -4.66 -21.72
N LEU A 119 5.37 -4.79 -20.77
CA LEU A 119 5.22 -4.35 -19.40
C LEU A 119 5.11 -2.82 -19.27
N LYS A 120 5.87 -2.05 -20.07
CA LYS A 120 5.85 -0.57 -20.09
C LYS A 120 4.47 0.02 -20.37
N LYS A 121 3.58 -0.72 -21.04
CA LYS A 121 2.21 -0.29 -21.30
C LYS A 121 1.33 -0.25 -20.05
N HIS A 122 1.79 -0.87 -18.94
CA HIS A 122 1.07 -0.99 -17.68
C HIS A 122 1.84 -0.39 -16.49
N PRO A 123 2.20 0.91 -16.50
CA PRO A 123 3.09 1.54 -15.51
C PRO A 123 2.49 1.62 -14.09
N ASN A 124 1.16 1.51 -13.97
CA ASN A 124 0.48 1.47 -12.67
C ASN A 124 0.67 0.15 -11.92
N LEU A 125 1.04 -0.91 -12.63
CA LEU A 125 1.24 -2.25 -12.08
C LEU A 125 2.73 -2.63 -12.03
N PHE A 126 3.44 -2.39 -13.13
CA PHE A 126 4.86 -2.66 -13.27
C PHE A 126 5.62 -1.33 -13.23
N ASP A 127 6.22 -1.02 -12.10
CA ASP A 127 6.98 0.21 -11.90
C ASP A 127 8.30 0.23 -12.70
N GLU A 128 8.99 1.39 -12.69
CA GLU A 128 10.23 1.54 -13.43
C GLU A 128 11.31 0.52 -13.00
N LEU A 129 11.34 0.14 -11.71
CA LEU A 129 12.29 -0.87 -11.22
C LEU A 129 12.01 -2.22 -11.87
N TYR A 130 10.75 -2.65 -11.86
CA TYR A 130 10.32 -3.91 -12.46
C TYR A 130 10.72 -3.97 -13.93
N VAL A 131 10.35 -2.94 -14.69
CA VAL A 131 10.58 -2.86 -16.14
C VAL A 131 12.08 -2.83 -16.47
N ASN A 132 12.88 -2.07 -15.73
CA ASN A 132 14.31 -1.96 -16.00
C ASN A 132 15.07 -3.24 -15.65
N LEU A 133 14.70 -3.93 -14.57
CA LEU A 133 15.25 -5.24 -14.25
C LEU A 133 14.92 -6.27 -15.33
N VAL A 134 13.65 -6.33 -15.77
CA VAL A 134 13.25 -7.22 -16.86
C VAL A 134 14.01 -6.89 -18.15
N ALA A 135 14.18 -5.60 -18.48
CA ALA A 135 14.96 -5.17 -19.64
C ALA A 135 16.41 -5.68 -19.58
N ALA A 136 17.06 -5.54 -18.43
CA ALA A 136 18.42 -6.06 -18.24
C ALA A 136 18.47 -7.58 -18.40
N GLY A 137 17.48 -8.31 -17.87
CA GLY A 137 17.38 -9.76 -18.00
C GLY A 137 17.12 -10.22 -19.42
N GLU A 138 16.28 -9.50 -20.16
CA GLU A 138 15.92 -9.81 -21.55
C GLU A 138 17.12 -9.60 -22.49
N VAL A 139 17.83 -8.47 -22.34
CA VAL A 139 19.04 -8.17 -23.12
C VAL A 139 20.19 -9.11 -22.75
N GLY A 140 20.36 -9.42 -21.47
CA GLY A 140 21.42 -10.30 -20.97
C GLY A 140 21.16 -11.80 -21.15
N GLY A 141 19.95 -12.21 -21.55
CA GLY A 141 19.55 -13.62 -21.64
C GLY A 141 19.49 -14.34 -20.27
N ILE A 142 19.37 -13.58 -19.18
CA ILE A 142 19.36 -14.08 -17.77
C ILE A 142 18.02 -13.73 -17.08
N LEU A 143 16.91 -13.82 -17.83
CA LEU A 143 15.61 -13.42 -17.34
C LEU A 143 15.15 -14.24 -16.12
N ASP A 144 15.48 -15.51 -16.06
CA ASP A 144 15.27 -16.42 -14.94
C ASP A 144 15.87 -15.88 -13.62
N SER A 145 17.17 -15.56 -13.65
CA SER A 145 17.90 -15.00 -12.52
C SER A 145 17.32 -13.65 -12.08
N ILE A 146 17.01 -12.78 -13.04
CA ILE A 146 16.44 -11.44 -12.78
C ILE A 146 15.04 -11.55 -12.17
N LEU A 147 14.16 -12.39 -12.71
CA LEU A 147 12.83 -12.60 -12.17
C LEU A 147 12.86 -13.17 -10.75
N ASN A 148 13.79 -14.06 -10.45
CA ASN A 148 13.97 -14.59 -9.10
C ASN A 148 14.40 -13.50 -8.10
N ARG A 149 15.35 -12.64 -8.49
CA ARG A 149 15.76 -11.47 -7.68
C ARG A 149 14.63 -10.48 -7.48
N LEU A 150 13.89 -10.20 -8.54
CA LEU A 150 12.75 -9.30 -8.53
C LEU A 150 11.62 -9.83 -7.63
N ALA A 151 11.31 -11.13 -7.71
CA ALA A 151 10.35 -11.77 -6.80
C ALA A 151 10.77 -11.62 -5.33
N GLY A 152 12.03 -11.92 -5.03
CA GLY A 152 12.58 -11.73 -3.67
C GLY A 152 12.53 -10.27 -3.19
N TYR A 153 12.84 -9.32 -4.07
CA TYR A 153 12.73 -7.89 -3.77
C TYR A 153 11.29 -7.47 -3.42
N ILE A 154 10.32 -7.85 -4.27
CA ILE A 154 8.92 -7.47 -4.09
C ILE A 154 8.35 -8.13 -2.82
N GLU A 155 8.67 -9.41 -2.55
CA GLU A 155 8.26 -10.12 -1.34
C GLU A 155 8.75 -9.44 -0.07
N LYS A 156 10.05 -9.10 0.00
CA LYS A 156 10.64 -8.40 1.16
C LYS A 156 10.02 -7.03 1.36
N THR A 157 9.87 -6.25 0.28
CA THR A 157 9.26 -4.92 0.32
C THR A 157 7.81 -4.98 0.80
N MET A 158 7.04 -5.97 0.31
CA MET A 158 5.65 -6.15 0.72
C MET A 158 5.54 -6.61 2.18
N LYS A 159 6.42 -7.53 2.62
CA LYS A 159 6.47 -7.99 4.02
C LYS A 159 6.67 -6.81 4.97
N LEU A 160 7.65 -5.95 4.67
CA LEU A 160 7.92 -4.74 5.44
C LEU A 160 6.70 -3.80 5.48
N LYS A 161 6.12 -3.51 4.32
CA LYS A 161 4.91 -2.67 4.21
C LYS A 161 3.71 -3.24 4.98
N LYS A 162 3.49 -4.57 4.91
CA LYS A 162 2.45 -5.25 5.68
C LYS A 162 2.70 -5.14 7.18
N LYS A 163 3.94 -5.30 7.64
CA LYS A 163 4.29 -5.20 9.05
C LYS A 163 4.01 -3.80 9.60
N VAL A 164 4.51 -2.75 8.91
CA VAL A 164 4.26 -1.35 9.30
C VAL A 164 2.75 -1.05 9.32
N LYS A 165 2.01 -1.44 8.28
CA LYS A 165 0.56 -1.22 8.20
C LYS A 165 -0.19 -2.00 9.27
N GLY A 166 0.19 -3.25 9.53
CA GLY A 166 -0.43 -4.11 10.55
C GLY A 166 -0.25 -3.54 11.95
N ALA A 167 0.94 -3.05 12.27
CA ALA A 167 1.24 -2.43 13.56
C ALA A 167 0.37 -1.19 13.85
N MET A 168 -0.05 -0.46 12.82
CA MET A 168 -0.91 0.73 12.97
C MET A 168 -2.41 0.41 13.12
N VAL A 169 -2.86 -0.81 12.85
CA VAL A 169 -4.28 -1.19 12.92
C VAL A 169 -4.81 -1.07 14.35
N TYR A 170 -4.07 -1.60 15.32
CA TYR A 170 -4.48 -1.58 16.73
C TYR A 170 -4.62 -0.15 17.29
N PRO A 171 -3.60 0.75 17.19
CA PRO A 171 -3.73 2.14 17.62
C PRO A 171 -4.87 2.92 16.97
N ILE A 172 -5.03 2.75 15.65
CA ILE A 172 -6.09 3.43 14.90
C ILE A 172 -7.48 2.93 15.35
N SER A 173 -7.63 1.62 15.60
CA SER A 173 -8.89 1.05 16.06
C SER A 173 -9.27 1.56 17.45
N ILE A 174 -8.32 1.61 18.39
CA ILE A 174 -8.56 2.15 19.74
C ILE A 174 -8.94 3.63 19.68
N LEU A 175 -8.19 4.43 18.93
CA LEU A 175 -8.51 5.86 18.73
C LEU A 175 -9.90 6.03 18.09
N GLY A 176 -10.24 5.20 17.10
CA GLY A 176 -11.56 5.23 16.46
C GLY A 176 -12.69 4.97 17.44
N VAL A 177 -12.56 3.92 18.25
CA VAL A 177 -13.54 3.59 19.31
C VAL A 177 -13.62 4.72 20.34
N ALA A 178 -12.47 5.26 20.77
CA ALA A 178 -12.42 6.35 21.73
C ALA A 178 -13.14 7.62 21.22
N VAL A 179 -12.90 8.00 19.97
CA VAL A 179 -13.58 9.14 19.34
C VAL A 179 -15.09 8.90 19.32
N VAL A 180 -15.54 7.70 18.94
CA VAL A 180 -16.98 7.36 18.93
C VAL A 180 -17.57 7.48 20.34
N VAL A 181 -16.90 6.93 21.35
CA VAL A 181 -17.37 7.02 22.74
C VAL A 181 -17.46 8.48 23.21
N VAL A 182 -16.41 9.28 22.97
CA VAL A 182 -16.41 10.71 23.34
C VAL A 182 -17.52 11.47 22.63
N VAL A 183 -17.73 11.24 21.34
CA VAL A 183 -18.81 11.89 20.57
C VAL A 183 -20.18 11.49 21.10
N VAL A 184 -20.40 10.22 21.42
CA VAL A 184 -21.66 9.74 22.02
C VAL A 184 -21.89 10.42 23.38
N LEU A 185 -20.87 10.48 24.25
CA LEU A 185 -20.97 11.17 25.53
C LEU A 185 -21.32 12.65 25.36
N LEU A 186 -20.64 13.36 24.48
CA LEU A 186 -20.87 14.78 24.23
C LEU A 186 -22.25 15.08 23.60
N LEU A 187 -22.74 14.24 22.69
CA LEU A 187 -24.00 14.50 21.98
C LEU A 187 -25.24 14.04 22.73
N PHE A 188 -25.17 12.98 23.53
CA PHE A 188 -26.31 12.35 24.17
C PHE A 188 -26.29 12.48 25.69
N VAL A 189 -25.15 12.21 26.33
CA VAL A 189 -25.08 12.16 27.79
C VAL A 189 -24.97 13.55 28.41
N ILE A 190 -24.05 14.37 27.93
CA ILE A 190 -23.83 15.73 28.47
C ILE A 190 -25.09 16.62 28.42
N PRO A 191 -25.89 16.63 27.33
CA PRO A 191 -27.13 17.44 27.30
C PRO A 191 -28.18 17.01 28.33
N VAL A 192 -28.24 15.71 28.68
CA VAL A 192 -29.15 15.23 29.73
C VAL A 192 -28.70 15.78 31.09
N PHE A 193 -27.42 15.70 31.41
CA PHE A 193 -26.87 16.29 32.63
C PHE A 193 -27.05 17.82 32.67
N GLN A 194 -26.83 18.51 31.56
CA GLN A 194 -27.01 19.95 31.45
C GLN A 194 -28.45 20.37 31.83
N LYS A 195 -29.50 19.66 31.32
CA LYS A 195 -30.87 19.90 31.65
C LYS A 195 -31.15 19.67 33.13
N MET A 196 -30.69 18.54 33.66
CA MET A 196 -30.86 18.19 35.07
C MET A 196 -30.27 19.27 35.99
N PHE A 197 -29.05 19.75 35.72
CA PHE A 197 -28.40 20.79 36.53
C PHE A 197 -29.09 22.17 36.39
N ALA A 198 -29.63 22.48 35.22
CA ALA A 198 -30.39 23.71 35.00
C ALA A 198 -31.68 23.79 35.88
N GLU A 199 -32.31 22.64 36.11
CA GLU A 199 -33.52 22.55 36.98
C GLU A 199 -33.19 22.79 38.47
N PHE A 200 -31.97 22.46 38.91
CA PHE A 200 -31.51 22.68 40.27
C PHE A 200 -31.01 24.11 40.57
N GLY A 201 -30.86 24.96 39.55
CA GLY A 201 -30.47 26.37 39.73
C GLY A 201 -29.06 26.61 40.26
N ALA A 202 -28.23 25.61 40.34
CA ALA A 202 -26.88 25.70 40.88
C ALA A 202 -25.85 26.19 39.84
N ALA A 203 -24.89 27.04 40.26
CA ALA A 203 -23.78 27.48 39.40
C ALA A 203 -22.87 26.32 39.07
N LEU A 204 -22.73 26.01 37.75
CA LEU A 204 -21.92 24.91 37.28
C LEU A 204 -20.41 25.20 37.46
N PRO A 205 -19.59 24.20 37.88
CA PRO A 205 -18.15 24.32 37.93
C PRO A 205 -17.51 24.58 36.56
N ALA A 206 -16.36 25.28 36.55
CA ALA A 206 -15.69 25.63 35.29
C ALA A 206 -15.38 24.44 34.36
N PRO A 207 -14.87 23.27 34.84
CA PRO A 207 -14.65 22.10 33.98
C PRO A 207 -15.93 21.60 33.30
N THR A 208 -17.07 21.60 34.04
CA THR A 208 -18.37 21.19 33.49
C THR A 208 -18.86 22.16 32.42
N GLN A 209 -18.70 23.47 32.65
CA GLN A 209 -19.08 24.50 31.67
C GLN A 209 -18.25 24.34 30.36
N ILE A 210 -16.95 24.00 30.44
CA ILE A 210 -16.11 23.75 29.27
C ILE A 210 -16.65 22.57 28.47
N VAL A 211 -16.95 21.45 29.12
CA VAL A 211 -17.47 20.26 28.46
C VAL A 211 -18.85 20.51 27.83
N ILE A 212 -19.74 21.26 28.49
CA ILE A 212 -21.01 21.64 27.94
C ILE A 212 -20.83 22.53 26.69
N LYS A 213 -19.96 23.54 26.74
CA LYS A 213 -19.67 24.37 25.56
C LYS A 213 -19.14 23.54 24.38
N ILE A 214 -18.24 22.59 24.64
CA ILE A 214 -17.75 21.67 23.60
C ILE A 214 -18.89 20.85 23.03
N SER A 215 -19.79 20.31 23.88
CA SER A 215 -20.98 19.57 23.47
C SER A 215 -21.91 20.41 22.59
N GLU A 216 -22.20 21.66 22.99
CA GLU A 216 -23.03 22.58 22.21
C GLU A 216 -22.43 22.93 20.86
N ILE A 217 -21.13 23.24 20.81
CA ILE A 217 -20.41 23.48 19.55
C ILE A 217 -20.47 22.24 18.66
N LEU A 218 -20.22 21.05 19.22
CA LEU A 218 -20.27 19.81 18.46
C LEU A 218 -21.68 19.57 17.89
N LYS A 219 -22.73 19.77 18.72
CA LYS A 219 -24.11 19.55 18.32
C LYS A 219 -24.59 20.55 17.27
N SER A 220 -24.29 21.83 17.44
CA SER A 220 -24.70 22.90 16.51
C SER A 220 -23.88 22.91 15.20
N SER A 221 -22.63 22.46 15.25
CA SER A 221 -21.68 22.63 14.17
C SER A 221 -21.17 21.32 13.59
N ILE A 222 -21.77 20.15 13.89
CA ILE A 222 -21.29 18.85 13.45
C ILE A 222 -21.11 18.75 11.92
N VAL A 223 -22.05 19.34 11.16
CA VAL A 223 -21.99 19.37 9.69
C VAL A 223 -20.83 20.24 9.21
N TYR A 224 -20.63 21.40 9.86
CA TYR A 224 -19.50 22.30 9.52
C TYR A 224 -18.15 21.69 9.92
N ILE A 225 -18.08 21.00 11.07
CA ILE A 225 -16.87 20.30 11.53
C ILE A 225 -16.52 19.17 10.55
N ALA A 226 -17.52 18.34 10.17
CA ALA A 226 -17.32 17.27 9.19
C ALA A 226 -16.92 17.83 7.81
N GLY A 227 -17.58 18.88 7.35
CA GLY A 227 -17.23 19.57 6.11
C GLY A 227 -15.83 20.18 6.13
N SER A 228 -15.49 20.87 7.21
CA SER A 228 -14.14 21.45 7.41
C SER A 228 -13.06 20.35 7.42
N LEU A 229 -13.29 19.24 8.14
CA LEU A 229 -12.37 18.11 8.18
C LEU A 229 -12.18 17.50 6.78
N PHE A 230 -13.28 17.34 6.03
CA PHE A 230 -13.21 16.84 4.65
C PHE A 230 -12.39 17.77 3.75
N VAL A 231 -12.67 19.09 3.80
CA VAL A 231 -11.91 20.10 3.04
C VAL A 231 -10.44 20.08 3.44
N LEU A 232 -10.12 19.95 4.73
CA LEU A 232 -8.76 19.90 5.24
C LEU A 232 -8.01 18.65 4.75
N VAL A 233 -8.67 17.49 4.74
CA VAL A 233 -8.11 16.24 4.19
C VAL A 233 -7.86 16.36 2.69
N VAL A 234 -8.79 16.94 1.94
CA VAL A 234 -8.64 17.16 0.49
C VAL A 234 -7.52 18.17 0.21
N ALA A 235 -7.48 19.28 0.95
CA ALA A 235 -6.43 20.29 0.83
C ALA A 235 -5.05 19.71 1.17
N PHE A 236 -4.94 18.92 2.25
CA PHE A 236 -3.71 18.23 2.63
C PHE A 236 -3.26 17.25 1.55
N LYS A 237 -4.17 16.43 1.01
CA LYS A 237 -3.86 15.53 -0.12
C LYS A 237 -3.38 16.30 -1.34
N LYS A 238 -4.06 17.39 -1.69
CA LYS A 238 -3.68 18.22 -2.84
C LYS A 238 -2.31 18.90 -2.61
N PHE A 239 -2.06 19.39 -1.40
CA PHE A 239 -0.77 19.96 -1.00
C PHE A 239 0.36 18.91 -1.04
N HIS A 240 0.14 17.72 -0.46
CA HIS A 240 1.10 16.62 -0.47
C HIS A 240 1.45 16.15 -1.90
N ASN A 241 0.51 16.25 -2.84
CA ASN A 241 0.77 15.87 -4.24
C ASN A 241 1.55 16.93 -5.03
N THR A 242 1.82 18.12 -4.46
CA THR A 242 2.69 19.12 -5.07
C THR A 242 4.15 18.82 -4.73
N GLU A 243 5.08 19.12 -5.65
CA GLU A 243 6.53 18.94 -5.43
C GLU A 243 7.02 19.64 -4.17
N LYS A 244 6.61 20.90 -3.97
CA LYS A 244 6.98 21.70 -2.78
C LYS A 244 6.36 21.14 -1.51
N GLY A 245 5.07 20.77 -1.54
CA GLY A 245 4.36 20.22 -0.39
C GLY A 245 4.97 18.89 0.05
N LYS A 246 5.24 18.00 -0.90
CA LYS A 246 5.89 16.72 -0.63
C LYS A 246 7.27 16.92 0.02
N THR A 247 8.09 17.82 -0.51
CA THR A 247 9.42 18.11 0.06
C THR A 247 9.31 18.60 1.51
N ILE A 248 8.42 19.56 1.80
CA ILE A 248 8.26 20.12 3.15
C ILE A 248 7.78 19.04 4.14
N ILE A 249 6.80 18.23 3.73
CA ILE A 249 6.26 17.17 4.58
C ILE A 249 7.33 16.10 4.84
N ASP A 250 8.04 15.66 3.80
CA ASP A 250 9.08 14.64 3.90
C ASP A 250 10.23 15.10 4.80
N ASP A 251 10.68 16.34 4.68
CA ASP A 251 11.70 16.94 5.56
C ASP A 251 11.21 17.03 7.02
N PHE A 252 9.95 17.43 7.22
CA PHE A 252 9.36 17.51 8.57
C PHE A 252 9.25 16.15 9.23
N VAL A 253 8.74 15.16 8.50
CA VAL A 253 8.55 13.80 9.01
C VAL A 253 9.87 13.14 9.40
N LEU A 254 10.96 13.37 8.65
CA LEU A 254 12.31 12.91 9.01
C LEU A 254 12.87 13.52 10.28
N LYS A 255 12.35 14.68 10.73
CA LYS A 255 12.75 15.37 11.96
C LYS A 255 11.92 14.97 13.19
N LEU A 256 10.81 14.27 13.00
CA LEU A 256 9.97 13.83 14.12
C LEU A 256 10.71 12.81 15.00
N PRO A 257 10.67 12.98 16.34
CA PRO A 257 11.51 12.19 17.27
C PRO A 257 11.19 10.69 17.24
N VAL A 258 9.95 10.30 16.94
CA VAL A 258 9.50 8.90 16.95
C VAL A 258 9.49 8.30 15.53
N PHE A 259 8.93 9.03 14.58
CA PHE A 259 8.76 8.55 13.19
C PHE A 259 10.00 8.77 12.32
N GLY A 260 10.79 9.82 12.60
CA GLY A 260 11.96 10.16 11.81
C GLY A 260 13.00 9.03 11.73
N PRO A 261 13.43 8.43 12.87
CA PRO A 261 14.34 7.29 12.85
C PRO A 261 13.78 6.08 12.08
N LEU A 262 12.51 5.75 12.23
CA LEU A 262 11.87 4.66 11.51
C LEU A 262 11.90 4.88 9.99
N ILE A 263 11.46 6.08 9.54
CA ILE A 263 11.43 6.41 8.11
C ILE A 263 12.84 6.46 7.52
N ARG A 264 13.82 6.95 8.27
CA ARG A 264 15.22 6.94 7.84
C ARG A 264 15.74 5.51 7.66
N LYS A 265 15.50 4.62 8.63
CA LYS A 265 15.87 3.19 8.54
C LYS A 265 15.20 2.53 7.34
N ALA A 266 13.90 2.73 7.15
CA ALA A 266 13.16 2.21 6.01
C ALA A 266 13.67 2.73 4.66
N ALA A 267 14.04 4.02 4.59
CA ALA A 267 14.61 4.61 3.38
C ALA A 267 15.99 4.04 3.06
N VAL A 268 16.83 3.81 4.09
CA VAL A 268 18.14 3.15 3.93
C VAL A 268 17.97 1.72 3.44
N ALA A 269 17.11 0.92 4.09
CA ALA A 269 16.82 -0.46 3.69
C ALA A 269 16.37 -0.51 2.22
N LYS A 270 15.43 0.37 1.84
CA LYS A 270 14.92 0.45 0.47
C LYS A 270 16.01 0.86 -0.52
N PHE A 271 16.78 1.92 -0.20
CA PHE A 271 17.90 2.38 -1.03
C PHE A 271 18.91 1.26 -1.31
N THR A 272 19.43 0.64 -0.24
CA THR A 272 20.47 -0.38 -0.36
C THR A 272 19.96 -1.65 -1.03
N ARG A 273 18.74 -2.06 -0.76
CA ARG A 273 18.12 -3.22 -1.43
C ARG A 273 17.89 -2.96 -2.90
N THR A 274 17.33 -1.80 -3.27
CA THR A 274 17.06 -1.45 -4.67
C THR A 274 18.37 -1.36 -5.45
N LEU A 275 19.32 -0.56 -4.96
CA LEU A 275 20.62 -0.39 -5.63
C LEU A 275 21.41 -1.71 -5.70
N GLY A 276 21.43 -2.49 -4.60
CA GLY A 276 22.08 -3.79 -4.56
C GLY A 276 21.49 -4.78 -5.58
N THR A 277 20.15 -4.80 -5.70
CA THR A 277 19.48 -5.63 -6.71
C THR A 277 19.85 -5.20 -8.13
N MET A 278 19.88 -3.88 -8.40
CA MET A 278 20.24 -3.35 -9.73
C MET A 278 21.68 -3.70 -10.09
N ILE A 279 22.65 -3.43 -9.20
CA ILE A 279 24.06 -3.70 -9.45
C ILE A 279 24.33 -5.21 -9.63
N SER A 280 23.77 -6.05 -8.74
CA SER A 280 23.91 -7.49 -8.86
C SER A 280 23.27 -8.06 -10.13
N SER A 281 22.34 -7.33 -10.73
CA SER A 281 21.69 -7.67 -12.01
C SER A 281 22.45 -7.10 -13.23
N GLY A 282 23.62 -6.49 -13.03
CA GLY A 282 24.45 -5.95 -14.11
C GLY A 282 23.99 -4.59 -14.66
N VAL A 283 23.04 -3.94 -14.01
CA VAL A 283 22.59 -2.59 -14.41
C VAL A 283 23.69 -1.56 -14.09
N PRO A 284 24.05 -0.68 -15.03
CA PRO A 284 25.04 0.38 -14.78
C PRO A 284 24.67 1.22 -13.54
N ILE A 285 25.65 1.57 -12.74
CA ILE A 285 25.43 2.22 -11.44
C ILE A 285 24.67 3.55 -11.54
N LEU A 286 24.92 4.35 -12.57
CA LEU A 286 24.24 5.63 -12.78
C LEU A 286 22.75 5.44 -13.08
N ASP A 287 22.38 4.40 -13.82
CA ASP A 287 21.00 4.04 -14.11
C ASP A 287 20.35 3.43 -12.86
N GLY A 288 21.09 2.58 -12.13
CA GLY A 288 20.66 2.04 -10.85
C GLY A 288 20.34 3.14 -9.82
N LEU A 289 21.18 4.17 -9.75
CA LEU A 289 20.92 5.33 -8.87
C LEU A 289 19.71 6.15 -9.30
N ASP A 290 19.49 6.33 -10.61
CA ASP A 290 18.32 7.04 -11.13
C ASP A 290 17.02 6.36 -10.70
N ILE A 291 16.92 5.05 -10.92
CA ILE A 291 15.76 4.24 -10.55
C ILE A 291 15.59 4.22 -9.02
N THR A 292 16.69 4.06 -8.29
CA THR A 292 16.67 4.05 -6.83
C THR A 292 16.19 5.39 -6.25
N ALA A 293 16.61 6.52 -6.84
CA ALA A 293 16.13 7.85 -6.46
C ALA A 293 14.62 8.00 -6.66
N LYS A 294 14.11 7.66 -7.84
CA LYS A 294 12.67 7.72 -8.16
C LYS A 294 11.83 6.82 -7.24
N THR A 295 12.36 5.69 -6.84
CA THR A 295 11.68 4.74 -5.96
C THR A 295 11.89 4.99 -4.48
N ALA A 296 12.76 5.92 -4.07
CA ALA A 296 13.11 6.18 -2.65
C ALA A 296 11.89 6.45 -1.75
N GLY A 297 10.86 7.10 -2.30
CA GLY A 297 9.60 7.38 -1.60
C GLY A 297 9.64 8.59 -0.67
N ASN A 298 10.80 9.22 -0.50
CA ASN A 298 11.01 10.44 0.29
C ASN A 298 11.87 11.41 -0.52
N LYS A 299 11.44 12.66 -0.67
CA LYS A 299 12.11 13.67 -1.52
C LYS A 299 13.48 14.09 -1.01
N THR A 300 13.73 14.05 0.29
CA THR A 300 15.06 14.37 0.85
C THR A 300 16.05 13.26 0.51
N VAL A 301 15.62 12.00 0.62
CA VAL A 301 16.42 10.83 0.23
C VAL A 301 16.65 10.82 -1.29
N GLU A 302 15.60 11.03 -2.08
CA GLU A 302 15.66 11.15 -3.55
C GLU A 302 16.71 12.17 -3.98
N ARG A 303 16.67 13.37 -3.40
CA ARG A 303 17.64 14.46 -3.69
C ARG A 303 19.07 14.06 -3.32
N SER A 304 19.26 13.39 -2.18
CA SER A 304 20.57 12.89 -1.76
C SER A 304 21.13 11.86 -2.74
N ILE A 305 20.29 10.96 -3.28
CA ILE A 305 20.71 9.96 -4.26
C ILE A 305 21.07 10.64 -5.59
N TYR A 306 20.29 11.63 -6.05
CA TYR A 306 20.64 12.41 -7.25
C TYR A 306 21.94 13.20 -7.08
N TYR A 307 22.17 13.76 -5.89
CA TYR A 307 23.45 14.39 -5.56
C TYR A 307 24.62 13.41 -5.66
N THR A 308 24.42 12.19 -5.16
CA THR A 308 25.40 11.11 -5.28
C THR A 308 25.64 10.71 -6.74
N LYS A 309 24.57 10.57 -7.53
CA LYS A 309 24.66 10.29 -8.97
C LYS A 309 25.50 11.34 -9.70
N ALA A 310 25.28 12.63 -9.43
CA ALA A 310 26.06 13.72 -10.01
C ALA A 310 27.54 13.63 -9.63
N GLY A 311 27.85 13.39 -8.35
CA GLY A 311 29.24 13.23 -7.89
C GLY A 311 29.97 12.08 -8.57
N ILE A 312 29.29 10.92 -8.76
CA ILE A 312 29.89 9.78 -9.49
C ILE A 312 30.13 10.11 -10.95
N SER A 313 29.25 10.87 -11.60
CA SER A 313 29.43 11.34 -12.98
C SER A 313 30.65 12.28 -13.11
N GLU A 314 31.06 12.92 -12.03
CA GLU A 314 32.27 13.78 -11.92
C GLU A 314 33.51 12.98 -11.51
N GLY A 315 33.41 11.65 -11.32
CA GLY A 315 34.52 10.76 -10.95
C GLY A 315 34.74 10.63 -9.43
N ARG A 316 33.82 11.13 -8.60
CA ARG A 316 33.87 10.92 -7.13
C ARG A 316 33.43 9.50 -6.76
N THR A 317 33.82 9.04 -5.58
CA THR A 317 33.33 7.79 -5.00
C THR A 317 31.85 7.88 -4.66
N ILE A 318 31.18 6.74 -4.46
CA ILE A 318 29.77 6.70 -4.03
C ILE A 318 29.66 7.20 -2.58
N ALA A 319 30.63 6.82 -1.74
CA ALA A 319 30.61 7.07 -0.31
C ALA A 319 30.71 8.56 0.06
N GLU A 320 31.50 9.35 -0.67
CA GLU A 320 31.72 10.76 -0.38
C GLU A 320 30.42 11.61 -0.43
N PRO A 321 29.67 11.67 -1.54
CA PRO A 321 28.45 12.46 -1.59
C PRO A 321 27.35 11.92 -0.65
N LEU A 322 27.32 10.61 -0.40
CA LEU A 322 26.39 10.05 0.59
C LEU A 322 26.71 10.55 1.99
N ALA A 323 27.99 10.66 2.38
CA ALA A 323 28.41 11.21 3.67
C ALA A 323 28.04 12.69 3.79
N GLU A 324 28.28 13.49 2.76
CA GLU A 324 27.96 14.92 2.71
C GLU A 324 26.47 15.21 2.87
N SER A 325 25.61 14.34 2.36
CA SER A 325 24.16 14.48 2.42
C SER A 325 23.60 14.41 3.84
N LYS A 326 24.31 13.79 4.79
CA LYS A 326 23.90 13.55 6.19
C LYS A 326 22.56 12.80 6.33
N VAL A 327 22.03 12.26 5.26
CA VAL A 327 20.79 11.46 5.25
C VAL A 327 21.10 10.03 5.70
N PHE A 328 22.21 9.49 5.23
CA PHE A 328 22.62 8.11 5.48
C PHE A 328 23.47 8.00 6.76
N PRO A 329 23.22 6.98 7.62
CA PRO A 329 24.04 6.74 8.79
C PRO A 329 25.51 6.45 8.45
N PRO A 330 26.46 6.83 9.34
CA PRO A 330 27.90 6.65 9.08
C PRO A 330 28.30 5.19 8.79
N MET A 331 27.62 4.22 9.42
CA MET A 331 27.88 2.79 9.17
C MET A 331 27.58 2.42 7.71
N VAL A 332 26.47 2.90 7.16
CA VAL A 332 26.07 2.64 5.75
C VAL A 332 27.13 3.18 4.79
N VAL A 333 27.56 4.43 5.01
CA VAL A 333 28.57 5.09 4.20
C VAL A 333 29.91 4.31 4.23
N ARG A 334 30.33 3.87 5.43
CA ARG A 334 31.58 3.08 5.57
C ARG A 334 31.49 1.73 4.88
N MET A 335 30.38 1.01 5.01
CA MET A 335 30.19 -0.28 4.33
C MET A 335 30.15 -0.12 2.80
N ILE A 336 29.53 0.94 2.29
CA ILE A 336 29.56 1.27 0.86
C ILE A 336 30.97 1.58 0.41
N ALA A 337 31.75 2.38 1.15
CA ALA A 337 33.15 2.67 0.84
C ALA A 337 34.02 1.40 0.78
N VAL A 338 33.82 0.47 1.72
CA VAL A 338 34.52 -0.83 1.69
C VAL A 338 34.10 -1.65 0.47
N GLY A 339 32.80 -1.73 0.17
CA GLY A 339 32.29 -2.43 -1.00
C GLY A 339 32.81 -1.87 -2.31
N GLU A 340 32.92 -0.54 -2.41
CA GLU A 340 33.48 0.17 -3.56
C GLU A 340 34.98 -0.13 -3.73
N ALA A 341 35.75 -0.04 -2.64
CA ALA A 341 37.19 -0.29 -2.66
C ALA A 341 37.55 -1.76 -2.95
N THR A 342 36.70 -2.71 -2.53
CA THR A 342 36.93 -4.15 -2.72
C THR A 342 36.27 -4.74 -3.97
N GLY A 343 35.48 -3.95 -4.69
CA GLY A 343 34.66 -4.42 -5.82
C GLY A 343 33.46 -5.31 -5.43
N ALA A 344 33.14 -5.41 -4.14
CA ALA A 344 32.05 -6.24 -3.60
C ALA A 344 30.85 -5.38 -3.15
N LEU A 345 30.52 -4.34 -3.93
CA LEU A 345 29.50 -3.36 -3.58
C LEU A 345 28.10 -3.98 -3.45
N ASP A 346 27.75 -4.91 -4.34
CA ASP A 346 26.50 -5.65 -4.33
C ASP A 346 26.31 -6.47 -3.03
N ALA A 347 27.34 -7.18 -2.60
CA ALA A 347 27.34 -7.97 -1.37
C ALA A 347 27.22 -7.06 -0.13
N MET A 348 27.91 -5.91 -0.11
CA MET A 348 27.80 -4.95 1.00
C MET A 348 26.43 -4.31 1.05
N LEU A 349 25.85 -3.90 -0.08
CA LEU A 349 24.51 -3.34 -0.16
C LEU A 349 23.44 -4.36 0.31
N ALA A 350 23.58 -5.64 -0.07
CA ALA A 350 22.68 -6.70 0.40
C ALA A 350 22.75 -6.86 1.93
N LYS A 351 23.94 -6.86 2.53
CA LYS A 351 24.13 -6.95 3.98
C LYS A 351 23.57 -5.74 4.72
N ILE A 352 23.78 -4.53 4.18
CA ILE A 352 23.17 -3.31 4.76
C ILE A 352 21.66 -3.42 4.69
N ALA A 353 21.10 -3.84 3.57
CA ALA A 353 19.67 -3.98 3.39
C ALA A 353 19.05 -4.97 4.39
N ASP A 354 19.65 -6.15 4.56
CA ASP A 354 19.18 -7.16 5.54
C ASP A 354 19.24 -6.60 6.98
N PHE A 355 20.35 -5.98 7.35
CA PHE A 355 20.49 -5.35 8.67
C PHE A 355 19.43 -4.26 8.91
N TYR A 356 19.18 -3.39 7.92
CA TYR A 356 18.20 -2.34 8.08
C TYR A 356 16.76 -2.83 7.98
N ASP A 357 16.48 -3.95 7.33
CA ASP A 357 15.16 -4.60 7.42
C ASP A 357 14.87 -5.05 8.86
N ASP A 358 15.85 -5.69 9.53
CA ASP A 358 15.74 -6.10 10.93
C ASP A 358 15.61 -4.87 11.88
N GLU A 359 16.36 -3.80 11.60
CA GLU A 359 16.29 -2.54 12.35
C GLU A 359 14.92 -1.82 12.20
N VAL A 360 14.32 -1.91 11.01
CA VAL A 360 12.96 -1.38 10.80
C VAL A 360 11.95 -2.24 11.54
N ASP A 361 12.11 -3.56 11.50
CA ASP A 361 11.25 -4.50 12.23
C ASP A 361 11.27 -4.20 13.74
N ALA A 362 12.47 -4.05 14.31
CA ALA A 362 12.63 -3.69 15.73
C ALA A 362 12.05 -2.29 16.07
N ALA A 363 12.23 -1.32 15.16
CA ALA A 363 11.70 0.02 15.36
C ALA A 363 10.16 0.06 15.32
N VAL A 364 9.52 -0.74 14.45
CA VAL A 364 8.06 -0.88 14.39
C VAL A 364 7.52 -1.52 15.67
N ASP A 365 8.17 -2.58 16.15
CA ASP A 365 7.77 -3.26 17.37
C ASP A 365 7.92 -2.33 18.60
N THR A 366 9.02 -1.58 18.69
CA THR A 366 9.23 -0.56 19.74
C THR A 366 8.18 0.55 19.68
N LEU A 367 7.88 1.07 18.48
CA LEU A 367 6.87 2.11 18.28
C LEU A 367 5.50 1.63 18.76
N THR A 368 5.12 0.41 18.39
CA THR A 368 3.84 -0.18 18.80
C THR A 368 3.75 -0.34 20.31
N ALA A 369 4.82 -0.82 20.95
CA ALA A 369 4.90 -0.97 22.39
C ALA A 369 4.82 0.38 23.13
N MET A 370 5.37 1.46 22.56
CA MET A 370 5.29 2.80 23.16
C MET A 370 3.93 3.47 22.97
N LEU A 371 3.22 3.14 21.88
CA LEU A 371 1.89 3.72 21.61
C LEU A 371 0.85 3.26 22.63
N GLU A 372 0.94 2.05 23.18
CA GLU A 372 -0.03 1.50 24.12
C GLU A 372 -0.11 2.31 25.42
N PRO A 373 0.99 2.56 26.17
CA PRO A 373 0.95 3.43 27.35
C PRO A 373 0.49 4.86 27.03
N MET A 374 0.92 5.41 25.89
CA MET A 374 0.50 6.76 25.49
C MET A 374 -1.00 6.84 25.25
N LEU A 375 -1.57 5.82 24.60
CA LEU A 375 -3.03 5.74 24.37
C LEU A 375 -3.79 5.57 25.70
N MET A 376 -3.27 4.74 26.63
CA MET A 376 -3.89 4.58 27.96
C MET A 376 -3.91 5.89 28.73
N VAL A 377 -2.80 6.62 28.76
CA VAL A 377 -2.73 7.94 29.42
C VAL A 377 -3.66 8.94 28.74
N PHE A 378 -3.63 9.02 27.42
CA PHE A 378 -4.52 9.90 26.66
C PHE A 378 -6.00 9.63 26.94
N LEU A 379 -6.41 8.37 26.86
CA LEU A 379 -7.77 7.94 27.14
C LEU A 379 -8.16 8.19 28.60
N GLY A 380 -7.29 7.87 29.53
CA GLY A 380 -7.48 8.14 30.96
C GLY A 380 -7.72 9.61 31.25
N VAL A 381 -6.94 10.50 30.64
CA VAL A 381 -7.11 11.95 30.79
C VAL A 381 -8.43 12.43 30.14
N VAL A 382 -8.72 11.99 28.92
CA VAL A 382 -9.91 12.45 28.20
C VAL A 382 -11.19 11.91 28.84
N LEU A 383 -11.29 10.59 29.03
CA LEU A 383 -12.50 9.98 29.61
C LEU A 383 -12.62 10.29 31.10
N GLY A 384 -11.53 10.22 31.85
CA GLY A 384 -11.49 10.59 33.27
C GLY A 384 -11.85 12.06 33.48
N GLY A 385 -11.33 12.96 32.64
CA GLY A 385 -11.68 14.38 32.64
C GLY A 385 -13.17 14.63 32.38
N LEU A 386 -13.78 13.91 31.39
CA LEU A 386 -15.20 13.96 31.13
C LEU A 386 -16.03 13.47 32.33
N VAL A 387 -15.66 12.34 32.92
CA VAL A 387 -16.35 11.78 34.10
C VAL A 387 -16.25 12.76 35.28
N ILE A 388 -15.09 13.27 35.60
CA ILE A 388 -14.90 14.26 36.67
C ILE A 388 -15.74 15.50 36.39
N ALA A 389 -15.74 16.04 35.19
CA ALA A 389 -16.54 17.20 34.83
C ALA A 389 -18.05 16.98 34.99
N MET A 390 -18.54 15.75 34.82
CA MET A 390 -19.96 15.38 35.00
C MET A 390 -20.31 15.21 36.48
N TYR A 391 -19.43 14.60 37.27
CA TYR A 391 -19.74 14.33 38.69
C TYR A 391 -19.45 15.52 39.61
N LEU A 392 -18.56 16.46 39.23
CA LEU A 392 -18.19 17.61 40.06
C LEU A 392 -19.38 18.48 40.50
N PRO A 393 -20.41 18.77 39.67
CA PRO A 393 -21.59 19.49 40.11
C PRO A 393 -22.39 18.73 41.18
N ILE A 394 -22.49 17.39 41.06
CA ILE A 394 -23.23 16.55 42.01
C ILE A 394 -22.58 16.67 43.41
N PHE A 395 -21.28 16.58 43.49
CA PHE A 395 -20.53 16.76 44.76
C PHE A 395 -20.70 18.16 45.35
N LYS A 396 -20.69 19.22 44.50
CA LYS A 396 -20.89 20.58 44.97
C LYS A 396 -22.32 20.81 45.47
N MET A 397 -23.33 20.21 44.84
CA MET A 397 -24.72 20.28 45.30
C MET A 397 -24.89 19.55 46.62
N ALA A 398 -24.35 18.35 46.79
CA ALA A 398 -24.36 17.60 48.05
C ALA A 398 -23.73 18.39 49.22
N ALA A 399 -22.64 19.10 48.96
CA ALA A 399 -21.94 19.93 49.92
C ALA A 399 -22.69 21.25 50.26
N ALA A 400 -23.63 21.68 49.41
CA ALA A 400 -24.46 22.89 49.65
C ALA A 400 -25.78 22.60 50.41
N ILE A 401 -26.20 21.34 50.48
CA ILE A 401 -27.41 20.89 51.15
C ILE A 401 -27.12 20.37 52.57
N GLY A 402 -25.89 19.98 52.89
CA GLY A 402 -25.40 19.57 54.21
C GLY A 402 -24.67 20.69 54.88
#